data_a9e3290e489b8967beac0e60f5c5de77
#
_entry.id   a9e3290e489b8967beac0e60f5c5de77
#
_cell.length_a   1.000
_cell.length_b   1.000
_cell.length_c   1.000
_cell.angle_alpha   90.00
_cell.angle_beta   90.00
_cell.angle_gamma   90.00
#
_symmetry.space_group_name_H-M   'P 1'
#
loop_
_entity.id
_entity.type
_entity.pdbx_description
1 polymer ?
#
loop_
_entity_poly.entity_id
_entity_poly.type
_entity_poly.pdbx_seq_one_letter_code
_entity_poly.pdbx_strand_id
1 'polypeptide(L)'
;IILADIDNKPHELILTSLIRSKMCELIAKELKKRDIPSYSTIGLFSTIDALMDEPMSDLLERLPLTDKINKGLLEGKGEFGRVLKCVTSYDSGEWDQSLHLNLKMEQLQHYYIEAISWATEITEQLIN
;
A
#
# COMPACT_ATOMS: atom_id res chain seq x y z
N ILE A 1 0.98 -18.38 22.92
CA ILE A 1 -0.11 -18.04 22.01
C ILE A 1 -0.21 -16.53 21.84
N ILE A 2 -0.30 -15.79 22.94
CA ILE A 2 -0.36 -14.33 22.90
C ILE A 2 0.92 -13.72 22.33
N LEU A 3 2.06 -14.29 22.69
CA LEU A 3 3.36 -13.84 22.18
C LEU A 3 3.51 -14.13 20.69
N ALA A 4 2.97 -15.25 20.22
CA ALA A 4 3.00 -15.58 18.81
C ALA A 4 2.17 -14.59 17.98
N ASP A 5 1.00 -14.18 18.51
CA ASP A 5 0.15 -13.18 17.83
C ASP A 5 0.83 -11.82 17.78
N ILE A 6 1.52 -11.42 18.83
CA ILE A 6 2.26 -10.16 18.87
C ILE A 6 3.41 -10.20 17.86
N ASP A 7 4.13 -11.31 17.77
CA ASP A 7 5.24 -11.46 16.84
C ASP A 7 4.77 -11.51 15.38
N ASN A 8 3.58 -12.09 15.13
CA ASN A 8 3.03 -12.21 13.78
C ASN A 8 2.45 -10.90 13.24
N LYS A 9 1.97 -10.02 14.12
CA LYS A 9 1.37 -8.75 13.70
C LYS A 9 2.31 -7.88 12.86
N PRO A 10 3.57 -7.63 13.30
CA PRO A 10 4.50 -6.88 12.45
C PRO A 10 4.77 -7.57 11.11
N HIS A 11 4.88 -8.89 11.10
CA HIS A 11 5.11 -9.64 9.87
C HIS A 11 3.96 -9.45 8.87
N GLU A 12 2.72 -9.57 9.34
CA GLU A 12 1.54 -9.40 8.50
C GLU A 12 1.43 -7.97 7.97
N LEU A 13 1.74 -6.98 8.80
CA LEU A 13 1.71 -5.58 8.38
C LEU A 13 2.79 -5.26 7.36
N ILE A 14 3.98 -5.83 7.51
CA ILE A 14 5.06 -5.68 6.55
C ILE A 14 4.65 -6.30 5.22
N LEU A 15 4.07 -7.48 5.24
CA LEU A 15 3.59 -8.14 4.02
C LEU A 15 2.53 -7.28 3.33
N THR A 16 1.57 -6.77 4.09
CA THR A 16 0.52 -5.88 3.56
C THR A 16 1.13 -4.62 2.94
N SER A 17 2.11 -4.02 3.61
CA SER A 17 2.81 -2.82 3.10
C SER A 17 3.47 -3.10 1.76
N LEU A 18 4.15 -4.23 1.65
CA LEU A 18 4.84 -4.61 0.41
C LEU A 18 3.85 -4.89 -0.72
N ILE A 19 2.74 -5.57 -0.42
CA ILE A 19 1.68 -5.82 -1.41
C ILE A 19 1.12 -4.50 -1.93
N ARG A 20 0.78 -3.59 -1.03
CA ARG A 20 0.24 -2.29 -1.41
C ARG A 20 1.23 -1.46 -2.22
N SER A 21 2.50 -1.48 -1.82
CA SER A 21 3.56 -0.79 -2.55
C SER A 21 3.67 -1.26 -3.99
N LYS A 22 3.73 -2.58 -4.18
CA LYS A 22 3.86 -3.16 -5.52
C LYS A 22 2.60 -2.93 -6.36
N MET A 23 1.44 -3.09 -5.76
CA MET A 23 0.18 -2.88 -6.47
C MET A 23 0.02 -1.43 -6.92
N CYS A 24 0.36 -0.46 -6.05
CA CYS A 24 0.37 0.96 -6.43
C CYS A 24 1.33 1.22 -7.59
N GLU A 25 2.51 0.61 -7.56
CA GLU A 25 3.49 0.74 -8.65
C GLU A 25 2.93 0.22 -9.96
N LEU A 26 2.34 -0.98 -9.96
CA LEU A 26 1.81 -1.61 -11.18
C LEU A 26 0.65 -0.80 -11.76
N ILE A 27 -0.25 -0.32 -10.90
CA ILE A 27 -1.37 0.53 -11.34
C ILE A 27 -0.85 1.84 -11.93
N ALA A 28 0.12 2.47 -11.29
CA ALA A 28 0.69 3.71 -11.77
C ALA A 28 1.35 3.54 -13.13
N LYS A 29 2.03 2.42 -13.34
CA LYS A 29 2.63 2.08 -14.64
C LYS A 29 1.56 1.91 -15.71
N GLU A 30 0.47 1.20 -15.41
CA GLU A 30 -0.64 0.99 -16.34
C GLU A 30 -1.28 2.31 -16.73
N LEU A 31 -1.44 3.22 -15.77
CA LEU A 31 -2.04 4.53 -16.00
C LEU A 31 -1.02 5.53 -16.59
N LYS A 32 0.20 5.10 -16.83
CA LYS A 32 1.28 5.91 -17.42
C LYS A 32 1.55 7.18 -16.61
N LYS A 33 1.55 7.02 -15.30
CA LYS A 33 1.84 8.13 -14.40
C LYS A 33 3.31 8.47 -14.40
N ARG A 34 3.60 9.73 -14.03
CA ARG A 34 4.98 10.17 -13.76
C ARG A 34 5.29 9.85 -12.31
N ASP A 35 6.56 9.79 -11.98
CA ASP A 35 7.04 9.61 -10.62
C ASP A 35 6.52 8.31 -9.98
N ILE A 36 6.73 7.20 -10.67
CA ILE A 36 6.32 5.87 -10.20
C ILE A 36 6.81 5.58 -8.77
N PRO A 37 8.06 5.92 -8.39
CA PRO A 37 8.53 5.65 -7.02
C PRO A 37 7.66 6.25 -5.92
N SER A 38 7.03 7.40 -6.15
CA SER A 38 6.14 8.00 -5.16
C SER A 38 4.89 7.15 -4.93
N TYR A 39 4.39 6.49 -5.98
CA TYR A 39 3.25 5.57 -5.84
C TYR A 39 3.63 4.34 -5.03
N SER A 40 4.82 3.81 -5.25
CA SER A 40 5.34 2.71 -4.43
C SER A 40 5.49 3.14 -2.97
N THR A 41 5.99 4.35 -2.75
CA THR A 41 6.21 4.90 -1.41
C THR A 41 4.90 5.05 -0.64
N ILE A 42 3.86 5.61 -1.27
CA ILE A 42 2.59 5.80 -0.55
C ILE A 42 1.98 4.46 -0.15
N GLY A 43 2.08 3.46 -1.01
CA GLY A 43 1.62 2.11 -0.68
C GLY A 43 2.39 1.52 0.49
N LEU A 44 3.72 1.69 0.48
CA LEU A 44 4.59 1.17 1.52
C LEU A 44 4.28 1.78 2.88
N PHE A 45 4.04 3.08 2.94
CA PHE A 45 3.81 3.78 4.21
C PHE A 45 2.34 3.77 4.65
N SER A 46 1.45 3.14 3.90
CA SER A 46 0.02 3.13 4.23
C SER A 46 -0.32 2.39 5.51
N THR A 47 0.59 1.53 6.02
CA THR A 47 0.39 0.79 7.27
C THR A 47 1.33 1.22 8.38
N ILE A 48 2.08 2.31 8.17
CA ILE A 48 3.12 2.70 9.15
C ILE A 48 2.52 3.04 10.51
N ASP A 49 1.32 3.61 10.55
CA ASP A 49 0.62 3.93 11.78
C ASP A 49 0.31 2.69 12.60
N ALA A 50 -0.11 1.61 11.95
CA ALA A 50 -0.37 0.34 12.63
C ALA A 50 0.94 -0.31 13.11
N LEU A 51 2.00 -0.22 12.31
CA LEU A 51 3.30 -0.78 12.68
C LEU A 51 3.91 -0.07 13.89
N MET A 52 3.80 1.24 13.94
CA MET A 52 4.40 2.07 14.99
C MET A 52 3.45 2.31 16.17
N ASP A 53 2.20 1.91 16.02
CA ASP A 53 1.15 2.14 17.02
C ASP A 53 1.04 3.62 17.39
N GLU A 54 1.05 4.49 16.39
CA GLU A 54 0.94 5.93 16.52
C GLU A 54 0.03 6.48 15.43
N PRO A 55 -0.64 7.64 15.66
CA PRO A 55 -1.46 8.27 14.64
C PRO A 55 -0.63 8.65 13.41
N MET A 56 -1.21 8.47 12.23
CA MET A 56 -0.53 8.79 10.96
C MET A 56 -0.06 10.25 10.94
N SER A 57 -0.90 11.19 11.41
CA SER A 57 -0.56 12.61 11.41
C SER A 57 0.71 12.91 12.19
N ASP A 58 0.92 12.23 13.32
CA ASP A 58 2.11 12.43 14.15
C ASP A 58 3.35 11.88 13.46
N LEU A 59 3.22 10.71 12.85
CA LEU A 59 4.35 10.07 12.15
C LEU A 59 4.81 10.89 10.96
N LEU A 60 3.86 11.44 10.19
CA LEU A 60 4.19 12.19 8.98
C LEU A 60 4.93 13.50 9.27
N GLU A 61 4.80 14.04 10.49
CA GLU A 61 5.57 15.22 10.89
C GLU A 61 7.07 14.92 11.01
N ARG A 62 7.41 13.64 11.28
CA ARG A 62 8.79 13.21 11.49
C ARG A 62 9.42 12.54 10.29
N LEU A 63 8.63 12.22 9.28
CA LEU A 63 9.12 11.51 8.09
C LEU A 63 9.40 12.48 6.94
N PRO A 64 10.47 12.27 6.17
CA PRO A 64 10.82 13.17 5.07
C PRO A 64 10.04 12.84 3.79
N LEU A 65 8.73 12.80 3.89
CA LEU A 65 7.86 12.55 2.73
C LEU A 65 7.35 13.87 2.17
N THR A 66 6.99 13.88 0.88
CA THR A 66 6.48 15.09 0.25
C THR A 66 5.08 15.42 0.74
N ASP A 67 4.67 16.67 0.58
CA ASP A 67 3.33 17.12 0.96
C ASP A 67 2.25 16.36 0.20
N LYS A 68 2.49 16.05 -1.06
CA LYS A 68 1.54 15.29 -1.89
C LYS A 68 1.32 13.87 -1.35
N ILE A 69 2.39 13.22 -0.93
CA ILE A 69 2.30 11.88 -0.33
C ILE A 69 1.58 11.96 1.01
N ASN A 70 1.95 12.95 1.85
CA ASN A 70 1.30 13.14 3.15
C ASN A 70 -0.20 13.35 2.99
N LYS A 71 -0.60 14.18 2.03
CA LYS A 71 -2.01 14.45 1.76
C LYS A 71 -2.73 13.18 1.30
N GLY A 72 -2.08 12.40 0.45
CA GLY A 72 -2.63 11.12 0.01
C GLY A 72 -2.84 10.14 1.16
N LEU A 73 -1.89 10.09 2.09
CA LEU A 73 -1.99 9.21 3.27
C LEU A 73 -3.05 9.66 4.26
N LEU A 74 -3.14 10.97 4.50
CA LEU A 74 -4.08 11.53 5.50
C LEU A 74 -5.51 11.64 4.97
N GLU A 75 -5.66 12.05 3.71
CA GLU A 75 -6.97 12.42 3.17
C GLU A 75 -7.44 11.52 2.02
N GLY A 76 -6.56 10.68 1.49
CA GLY A 76 -6.89 9.84 0.33
C GLY A 76 -7.12 10.65 -0.94
N LYS A 77 -6.58 11.87 -1.00
CA LYS A 77 -6.78 12.79 -2.11
C LYS A 77 -5.54 12.92 -2.98
N GLY A 78 -5.71 13.56 -4.16
CA GLY A 78 -4.64 13.72 -5.12
C GLY A 78 -4.40 12.44 -5.91
N GLU A 79 -3.48 12.48 -6.86
CA GLU A 79 -3.19 11.34 -7.72
C GLU A 79 -2.68 10.14 -6.93
N PHE A 80 -1.76 10.39 -5.98
CA PHE A 80 -1.21 9.31 -5.15
C PHE A 80 -2.30 8.71 -4.25
N GLY A 81 -3.12 9.57 -3.64
CA GLY A 81 -4.18 9.12 -2.75
C GLY A 81 -5.25 8.32 -3.47
N ARG A 82 -5.57 8.67 -4.72
CA ARG A 82 -6.56 7.92 -5.51
C ARG A 82 -6.09 6.51 -5.82
N VAL A 83 -4.82 6.36 -6.19
CA VAL A 83 -4.27 5.03 -6.45
C VAL A 83 -4.23 4.21 -5.17
N LEU A 84 -3.80 4.82 -4.07
CA LEU A 84 -3.80 4.14 -2.77
C LEU A 84 -5.23 3.70 -2.38
N LYS A 85 -6.21 4.56 -2.58
CA LYS A 85 -7.60 4.23 -2.25
C LYS A 85 -8.10 3.06 -3.09
N CYS A 86 -7.72 3.01 -4.36
CA CYS A 86 -8.05 1.87 -5.22
C CYS A 86 -7.49 0.57 -4.63
N VAL A 87 -6.22 0.60 -4.22
CA VAL A 87 -5.54 -0.57 -3.67
C VAL A 87 -6.14 -1.00 -2.34
N THR A 88 -6.37 -0.06 -1.42
CA THR A 88 -6.93 -0.39 -0.12
C THR A 88 -8.38 -0.87 -0.22
N SER A 89 -9.16 -0.28 -1.13
CA SER A 89 -10.54 -0.74 -1.38
C SER A 89 -10.57 -2.15 -1.94
N TYR A 90 -9.67 -2.45 -2.86
CA TYR A 90 -9.57 -3.79 -3.42
C TYR A 90 -9.20 -4.80 -2.33
N ASP A 91 -8.21 -4.45 -1.51
CA ASP A 91 -7.72 -5.31 -0.43
C ASP A 91 -8.80 -5.60 0.61
N SER A 92 -9.67 -4.62 0.90
CA SER A 92 -10.76 -4.77 1.87
C SER A 92 -12.04 -5.39 1.30
N GLY A 93 -12.05 -5.71 0.01
CA GLY A 93 -13.21 -6.30 -0.66
C GLY A 93 -14.26 -5.31 -1.14
N GLU A 94 -13.96 -4.02 -1.08
CA GLU A 94 -14.86 -2.98 -1.58
C GLU A 94 -14.59 -2.73 -3.07
N TRP A 95 -14.83 -3.76 -3.87
CA TRP A 95 -14.41 -3.79 -5.28
C TRP A 95 -15.07 -2.72 -6.14
N ASP A 96 -16.31 -2.36 -5.87
CA ASP A 96 -16.98 -1.29 -6.61
C ASP A 96 -16.22 0.04 -6.49
N GLN A 97 -15.68 0.32 -5.30
CA GLN A 97 -14.91 1.53 -5.08
C GLN A 97 -13.52 1.47 -5.72
N SER A 98 -12.98 0.26 -5.92
CA SER A 98 -11.66 0.10 -6.53
C SER A 98 -11.67 0.40 -8.04
N LEU A 99 -12.85 0.41 -8.68
CA LEU A 99 -12.96 0.59 -10.12
C LEU A 99 -13.00 2.05 -10.57
N HIS A 100 -12.84 3.01 -9.66
CA HIS A 100 -12.94 4.43 -10.00
C HIS A 100 -11.80 4.98 -10.89
N LEU A 101 -10.75 4.18 -11.12
CA LEU A 101 -9.64 4.56 -12.00
C LEU A 101 -9.79 4.04 -13.43
N ASN A 102 -10.97 3.54 -13.79
CA ASN A 102 -11.24 2.95 -15.11
C ASN A 102 -10.40 1.71 -15.42
N LEU A 103 -9.95 1.02 -14.39
CA LEU A 103 -9.27 -0.26 -14.53
C LEU A 103 -10.29 -1.38 -14.43
N LYS A 104 -10.08 -2.44 -15.21
CA LYS A 104 -10.96 -3.59 -15.15
C LYS A 104 -10.64 -4.45 -13.93
N MET A 105 -11.64 -5.14 -13.42
CA MET A 105 -11.46 -6.05 -12.29
C MET A 105 -10.38 -7.10 -12.56
N GLU A 106 -10.32 -7.61 -13.79
CA GLU A 106 -9.30 -8.60 -14.17
C GLU A 106 -7.89 -8.04 -14.09
N GLN A 107 -7.71 -6.75 -14.44
CA GLN A 107 -6.42 -6.08 -14.33
C GLN A 107 -6.01 -5.94 -12.86
N LEU A 108 -6.94 -5.52 -12.01
CA LEU A 108 -6.67 -5.38 -10.58
C LEU A 108 -6.32 -6.72 -9.95
N GLN A 109 -7.04 -7.78 -10.33
CA GLN A 109 -6.77 -9.12 -9.85
C GLN A 109 -5.37 -9.58 -10.26
N HIS A 110 -4.99 -9.32 -11.49
CA HIS A 110 -3.67 -9.68 -12.00
C HIS A 110 -2.57 -8.95 -11.22
N TYR A 111 -2.72 -7.65 -11.00
CA TYR A 111 -1.75 -6.86 -10.25
C TYR A 111 -1.66 -7.32 -8.80
N TYR A 112 -2.80 -7.66 -8.20
CA TYR A 112 -2.83 -8.13 -6.83
C TYR A 112 -2.07 -9.46 -6.67
N ILE A 113 -2.30 -10.40 -7.58
CA ILE A 113 -1.60 -11.69 -7.56
C ILE A 113 -0.10 -11.49 -7.75
N GLU A 114 0.29 -10.64 -8.69
CA GLU A 114 1.69 -10.31 -8.92
C GLU A 114 2.33 -9.66 -7.68
N ALA A 115 1.60 -8.76 -7.05
CA ALA A 115 2.06 -8.08 -5.84
C ALA A 115 2.25 -9.06 -4.68
N ILE A 116 1.32 -10.00 -4.49
CA ILE A 116 1.43 -11.03 -3.45
C ILE A 116 2.67 -11.88 -3.68
N SER A 117 2.88 -12.32 -4.91
CA SER A 117 4.03 -13.16 -5.24
C SER A 117 5.36 -12.45 -4.95
N TRP A 118 5.46 -11.21 -5.38
CA TRP A 118 6.65 -10.39 -5.14
C TRP A 118 6.88 -10.14 -3.64
N ALA A 119 5.82 -9.75 -2.93
CA ALA A 119 5.91 -9.44 -1.50
C ALA A 119 6.27 -10.67 -0.67
N THR A 120 5.73 -11.83 -1.04
CA THR A 120 6.02 -13.09 -0.36
C THR A 120 7.49 -13.46 -0.50
N GLU A 121 8.05 -13.31 -1.70
CA GLU A 121 9.46 -13.55 -1.94
C GLU A 121 10.35 -12.68 -1.05
N ILE A 122 10.05 -11.38 -1.01
CA ILE A 122 10.84 -10.45 -0.21
C ILE A 122 10.74 -10.77 1.28
N THR A 123 9.53 -11.07 1.75
CA THR A 123 9.30 -11.37 3.15
C THR A 123 10.05 -12.63 3.58
N GLU A 124 10.08 -13.64 2.73
CA GLU A 124 10.86 -14.85 2.99
C GLU A 124 12.35 -14.57 3.11
N GLN A 125 12.88 -13.69 2.26
CA GLN A 125 14.28 -13.29 2.33
C GLN A 125 14.61 -12.52 3.60
N LEU A 126 13.69 -11.69 4.08
CA LEU A 126 13.90 -10.90 5.29
C LEU A 126 13.88 -11.75 6.56
N ILE A 127 13.12 -12.83 6.55
CA ILE A 127 12.98 -13.70 7.73
C ILE A 127 14.08 -14.77 7.78
N ASN A 128 14.52 -15.23 6.63
CA ASN A 128 15.58 -16.20 6.54
C ASN A 128 16.95 -15.53 6.48
#